data_d9c2e8d3cbebe992955b684dcd2cd810
#
_entry.id   d9c2e8d3cbebe992955b684dcd2cd810
#
_cell.length_a   1.000
_cell.length_b   1.000
_cell.length_c   1.000
_cell.angle_alpha   90.00
_cell.angle_beta   90.00
_cell.angle_gamma   90.00
#
_symmetry.space_group_name_H-M   'P 1'
#
loop_
_entity.id
_entity.type
_entity.pdbx_description
1 polymer ?
#
loop_
_entity_poly.entity_id
_entity_poly.type
_entity_poly.pdbx_seq_one_letter_code
_entity_poly.pdbx_strand_id
1 'polypeptide(L)'
;MKNIDRIINHPLLIMSMKKIHDYEIDRVFCCHGIEHSLDVARVAYITNLEQNLGFQKEMIYAAALLHDIGRWRQYEKNIPHEEASAALAADILEDTAFSKEAIGQILAAIGSH
;
A
#
# COMPACT_ATOMS: atom_id res chain seq x y z
N MET A 1 7.00 -12.15 -7.80
CA MET A 1 5.54 -11.83 -7.69
C MET A 1 5.18 -10.80 -8.77
N LYS A 2 4.49 -11.25 -9.81
CA LYS A 2 4.19 -10.42 -10.97
C LYS A 2 3.30 -9.21 -10.65
N ASN A 3 2.29 -9.40 -9.81
CA ASN A 3 1.42 -8.28 -9.43
C ASN A 3 2.15 -7.26 -8.58
N ILE A 4 3.06 -7.70 -7.73
CA ILE A 4 3.86 -6.77 -6.92
C ILE A 4 4.79 -5.95 -7.82
N ASP A 5 5.39 -6.57 -8.83
CA ASP A 5 6.23 -5.84 -9.79
C ASP A 5 5.40 -4.79 -10.55
N ARG A 6 4.17 -5.10 -10.94
CA ARG A 6 3.27 -4.14 -11.57
C ARG A 6 2.91 -2.99 -10.66
N ILE A 7 2.69 -3.27 -9.38
CA ILE A 7 2.39 -2.23 -8.38
C ILE A 7 3.60 -1.31 -8.21
N ILE A 8 4.78 -1.87 -7.99
CA ILE A 8 6.00 -1.10 -7.74
C ILE A 8 6.34 -0.19 -8.93
N ASN A 9 6.09 -0.65 -10.15
CA ASN A 9 6.39 0.11 -11.36
C ASN A 9 5.22 0.97 -11.85
N HIS A 10 4.10 0.99 -11.16
CA HIS A 10 2.93 1.76 -11.58
C HIS A 10 3.19 3.26 -11.42
N PRO A 11 2.86 4.08 -12.44
CA PRO A 11 3.09 5.53 -12.37
C PRO A 11 2.44 6.21 -11.17
N LEU A 12 1.23 5.79 -10.77
CA LEU A 12 0.55 6.36 -9.60
C LEU A 12 1.28 6.03 -8.30
N LEU A 13 1.85 4.84 -8.18
CA LEU A 13 2.62 4.49 -6.99
C LEU A 13 3.91 5.31 -6.94
N ILE A 14 4.62 5.39 -8.05
CA ILE A 14 5.88 6.13 -8.14
C ILE A 14 5.65 7.60 -7.80
N MET A 15 4.62 8.22 -8.37
CA MET A 15 4.25 9.60 -8.09
C MET A 15 3.88 9.80 -6.62
N SER A 16 3.07 8.91 -6.06
CA SER A 16 2.64 9.00 -4.67
C SER A 16 3.82 8.87 -3.70
N MET A 17 4.72 7.92 -3.95
CA MET A 17 5.91 7.75 -3.11
C MET A 17 6.84 8.96 -3.17
N LYS A 18 6.99 9.56 -4.34
CA LYS A 18 7.79 10.79 -4.48
C LYS A 18 7.17 11.95 -3.71
N LYS A 19 5.87 12.14 -3.81
CA LYS A 19 5.18 13.21 -3.07
C LYS A 19 5.28 13.00 -1.55
N ILE A 20 5.10 11.78 -1.09
CA ILE A 20 5.25 11.45 0.33
C ILE A 20 6.68 11.76 0.80
N HIS A 21 7.67 11.34 0.02
CA HIS A 21 9.06 11.63 0.34
C HIS A 21 9.31 13.14 0.47
N ASP A 22 8.82 13.94 -0.48
CA ASP A 22 9.01 15.38 -0.48
C ASP A 22 8.37 16.04 0.74
N TYR A 23 7.20 15.56 1.19
CA TYR A 23 6.54 16.07 2.39
C TYR A 23 7.21 15.62 3.69
N GLU A 24 7.87 14.48 3.69
CA GLU A 24 8.42 13.87 4.91
C GLU A 24 9.93 13.98 5.05
N ILE A 25 10.61 14.60 4.08
CA ILE A 25 12.08 14.62 4.04
C ILE A 25 12.71 15.22 5.30
N ASP A 26 12.04 16.18 5.94
CA ASP A 26 12.52 16.82 7.16
C ASP A 26 12.06 16.15 8.44
N ARG A 27 11.32 15.06 8.35
CA ARG A 27 10.81 14.34 9.52
C ARG A 27 11.83 13.31 10.00
N VAL A 28 12.03 13.29 11.32
CA VAL A 28 12.98 12.37 11.96
C VAL A 28 12.37 10.99 12.23
N PHE A 29 11.05 10.93 12.50
CA PHE A 29 10.40 9.72 13.00
C PHE A 29 9.35 9.11 12.08
N CYS A 30 9.03 9.72 10.96
CA CYS A 30 7.95 9.25 10.09
C CYS A 30 8.42 9.23 8.64
N CYS A 31 8.86 8.07 8.16
CA CYS A 31 9.21 7.88 6.75
C CYS A 31 8.33 6.75 6.19
N HIS A 32 7.40 7.12 5.29
CA HIS A 32 6.44 6.18 4.68
C HIS A 32 6.86 5.78 3.26
N GLY A 33 8.16 5.51 3.07
CA GLY A 33 8.71 5.09 1.79
C GLY A 33 8.45 3.61 1.50
N ILE A 34 8.89 3.18 0.30
CA ILE A 34 8.70 1.80 -0.15
C ILE A 34 9.39 0.77 0.75
N GLU A 35 10.55 1.10 1.29
CA GLU A 35 11.27 0.20 2.21
C GLU A 35 10.47 -0.04 3.48
N HIS A 36 9.87 1.01 4.03
CA HIS A 36 8.97 0.87 5.19
C HIS A 36 7.81 -0.04 4.87
N SER A 37 7.17 0.17 3.71
CA SER A 37 6.04 -0.66 3.28
C SER A 37 6.44 -2.13 3.11
N LEU A 38 7.62 -2.40 2.58
CA LEU A 38 8.12 -3.77 2.46
C LEU A 38 8.41 -4.40 3.82
N ASP A 39 8.91 -3.63 4.78
CA ASP A 39 9.12 -4.13 6.14
C ASP A 39 7.80 -4.47 6.80
N VAL A 40 6.78 -3.63 6.64
CA VAL A 40 5.41 -3.91 7.11
C VAL A 40 4.90 -5.21 6.47
N ALA A 41 5.12 -5.39 5.17
CA ALA A 41 4.71 -6.59 4.46
C ALA A 41 5.37 -7.85 5.04
N ARG A 42 6.66 -7.78 5.31
CA ARG A 42 7.42 -8.92 5.88
C ARG A 42 6.89 -9.30 7.26
N VAL A 43 6.68 -8.32 8.13
CA VAL A 43 6.15 -8.56 9.48
C VAL A 43 4.72 -9.13 9.39
N ALA A 44 3.89 -8.57 8.53
CA ALA A 44 2.52 -9.06 8.33
C ALA A 44 2.51 -10.50 7.81
N TYR A 45 3.42 -10.83 6.90
CA TYR A 45 3.50 -12.19 6.36
C TYR A 45 3.98 -13.19 7.40
N ILE A 46 4.96 -12.82 8.23
CA ILE A 46 5.41 -13.66 9.34
C ILE A 46 4.26 -13.93 10.29
N THR A 47 3.50 -12.90 10.66
CA THR A 47 2.31 -13.05 11.51
C THR A 47 1.29 -13.99 10.89
N ASN A 48 1.04 -13.85 9.58
CA ASN A 48 0.14 -14.71 8.83
C ASN A 48 0.56 -16.19 8.93
N LEU A 49 1.85 -16.47 8.79
CA LEU A 49 2.37 -17.83 8.90
C LEU A 49 2.29 -18.37 10.32
N GLU A 50 2.69 -17.59 11.30
CA GLU A 50 2.72 -18.02 12.70
C GLU A 50 1.32 -18.28 13.26
N GLN A 51 0.34 -17.48 12.83
CA GLN A 51 -1.05 -17.61 13.29
C GLN A 51 -1.94 -18.40 12.35
N ASN A 52 -1.39 -18.98 11.28
CA ASN A 52 -2.13 -19.79 10.30
C ASN A 52 -3.37 -19.07 9.73
N LEU A 53 -3.21 -17.78 9.36
CA LEU A 53 -4.32 -16.99 8.86
C LEU A 53 -4.72 -17.33 7.42
N GLY A 54 -3.81 -17.94 6.66
CA GLY A 54 -4.12 -18.46 5.32
C GLY A 54 -4.17 -17.43 4.20
N PHE A 55 -3.72 -16.20 4.42
CA PHE A 55 -3.66 -15.19 3.36
C PHE A 55 -2.49 -15.44 2.42
N GLN A 56 -2.69 -15.17 1.13
CA GLN A 56 -1.63 -15.30 0.14
C GLN A 56 -0.60 -14.19 0.30
N LYS A 57 0.66 -14.55 0.13
CA LYS A 57 1.79 -13.63 0.27
C LYS A 57 1.64 -12.39 -0.61
N GLU A 58 1.25 -12.59 -1.87
CA GLU A 58 1.12 -11.49 -2.84
C GLU A 58 0.07 -10.47 -2.41
N MET A 59 -1.04 -10.93 -1.83
CA MET A 59 -2.08 -10.03 -1.32
C MET A 59 -1.61 -9.22 -0.12
N ILE A 60 -0.86 -9.85 0.79
CA ILE A 60 -0.31 -9.17 1.96
C ILE A 60 0.67 -8.07 1.53
N TYR A 61 1.56 -8.39 0.58
CA TYR A 61 2.51 -7.41 0.05
C TYR A 61 1.80 -6.27 -0.69
N ALA A 62 0.77 -6.57 -1.47
CA ALA A 62 -0.02 -5.55 -2.16
C ALA A 62 -0.68 -4.59 -1.16
N ALA A 63 -1.34 -5.13 -0.14
CA ALA A 63 -1.99 -4.30 0.89
C ALA A 63 -0.97 -3.42 1.61
N ALA A 64 0.18 -3.98 1.99
CA ALA A 64 1.22 -3.23 2.69
C ALA A 64 1.81 -2.11 1.83
N LEU A 65 2.09 -2.39 0.55
CA LEU A 65 2.63 -1.38 -0.36
C LEU A 65 1.66 -0.23 -0.61
N LEU A 66 0.37 -0.50 -0.57
CA LEU A 66 -0.67 0.47 -0.94
C LEU A 66 -1.32 1.17 0.25
N HIS A 67 -1.12 0.68 1.48
CA HIS A 67 -1.88 1.17 2.63
C HIS A 67 -1.63 2.65 2.98
N ASP A 68 -0.45 3.19 2.68
CA ASP A 68 -0.07 4.56 3.03
C ASP A 68 0.14 5.47 1.82
N ILE A 69 -0.11 5.01 0.59
CA ILE A 69 0.19 5.82 -0.61
C ILE A 69 -0.63 7.09 -0.74
N GLY A 70 -1.74 7.19 -0.01
CA GLY A 70 -2.59 8.38 0.01
C GLY A 70 -2.19 9.45 1.01
N ARG A 71 -1.10 9.26 1.76
CA ARG A 71 -0.69 10.24 2.78
C ARG A 71 -0.40 11.62 2.21
N TRP A 72 0.08 11.71 0.97
CA TRP A 72 0.31 13.02 0.36
C TRP A 72 -0.97 13.84 0.17
N ARG A 73 -2.10 13.17 -0.04
CA ARG A 73 -3.41 13.86 -0.12
C ARG A 73 -3.85 14.38 1.24
N GLN A 74 -3.51 13.68 2.31
CA GLN A 74 -3.77 14.17 3.66
C GLN A 74 -2.93 15.42 3.92
N TYR A 75 -1.66 15.45 3.51
CA TYR A 75 -0.81 16.62 3.65
C TYR A 75 -1.29 17.80 2.80
N GLU A 76 -1.77 17.55 1.58
CA GLU A 76 -2.18 18.61 0.65
C GLU A 76 -3.61 19.11 0.86
N LYS A 77 -4.55 18.20 1.12
CA LYS A 77 -5.99 18.49 1.10
C LYS A 77 -6.73 18.03 2.34
N ASN A 78 -6.01 17.56 3.35
CA ASN A 78 -6.60 17.07 4.59
C ASN A 78 -7.63 15.94 4.40
N ILE A 79 -7.44 15.11 3.37
CA ILE A 79 -8.24 13.92 3.14
C ILE A 79 -7.64 12.79 4.01
N PRO A 80 -8.46 12.03 4.77
CA PRO A 80 -7.93 10.92 5.58
C PRO A 80 -7.08 9.98 4.71
N HIS A 81 -5.89 9.62 5.19
CA HIS A 81 -4.94 8.84 4.37
C HIS A 81 -5.45 7.47 4.00
N GLU A 82 -6.23 6.80 4.86
CA GLU A 82 -6.82 5.49 4.56
C GLU A 82 -7.83 5.56 3.42
N GLU A 83 -8.61 6.64 3.37
CA GLU A 83 -9.58 6.88 2.30
C GLU A 83 -8.87 7.21 0.98
N ALA A 84 -7.88 8.10 1.03
CA ALA A 84 -7.10 8.47 -0.14
C ALA A 84 -6.29 7.28 -0.67
N SER A 85 -5.71 6.48 0.23
CA SER A 85 -4.95 5.29 -0.15
C SER A 85 -5.83 4.25 -0.85
N ALA A 86 -7.04 4.00 -0.34
CA ALA A 86 -7.97 3.07 -0.97
C ALA A 86 -8.36 3.54 -2.39
N ALA A 87 -8.62 4.83 -2.57
CA ALA A 87 -8.96 5.37 -3.89
C ALA A 87 -7.82 5.20 -4.89
N LEU A 88 -6.59 5.53 -4.51
CA LEU A 88 -5.41 5.36 -5.36
C LEU A 88 -5.12 3.89 -5.63
N ALA A 89 -5.26 3.05 -4.61
CA ALA A 89 -5.03 1.61 -4.73
C ALA A 89 -6.01 0.97 -5.71
N ALA A 90 -7.28 1.40 -5.73
CA ALA A 90 -8.26 0.87 -6.66
C ALA A 90 -7.80 1.05 -8.11
N ASP A 91 -7.28 2.23 -8.45
CA ASP A 91 -6.78 2.50 -9.80
C ASP A 91 -5.53 1.65 -10.13
N ILE A 92 -4.62 1.52 -9.18
CA ILE A 92 -3.41 0.72 -9.38
C ILE A 92 -3.75 -0.76 -9.54
N LEU A 93 -4.64 -1.29 -8.71
CA LEU A 93 -5.00 -2.70 -8.72
C LEU A 93 -5.74 -3.12 -9.99
N GLU A 94 -6.43 -2.20 -10.67
CA GLU A 94 -7.03 -2.48 -11.98
C GLU A 94 -5.99 -2.89 -13.03
N ASP A 95 -4.76 -2.43 -12.90
CA ASP A 95 -3.68 -2.73 -13.81
C ASP A 95 -2.88 -3.99 -13.41
N THR A 96 -3.37 -4.73 -12.45
CA THR A 96 -2.79 -6.00 -12.00
C THR A 96 -3.64 -7.18 -12.48
N ALA A 97 -3.12 -8.39 -12.26
CA ALA A 97 -3.86 -9.61 -12.58
C ALA A 97 -4.67 -10.17 -11.39
N PHE A 98 -4.77 -9.44 -10.30
CA PHE A 98 -5.62 -9.86 -9.17
C PHE A 98 -7.08 -9.98 -9.60
N SER A 99 -7.77 -10.98 -9.04
CA SER A 99 -9.21 -11.12 -9.23
C SER A 99 -9.97 -9.97 -8.56
N LYS A 100 -11.22 -9.75 -8.97
CA LYS A 100 -12.07 -8.73 -8.33
C LYS A 100 -12.25 -9.01 -6.83
N GLU A 101 -12.35 -10.28 -6.45
CA GLU A 101 -12.46 -10.67 -5.05
C GLU A 101 -11.20 -10.30 -4.27
N ALA A 102 -10.02 -10.60 -4.82
CA ALA A 102 -8.75 -10.25 -4.20
C ALA A 102 -8.60 -8.74 -4.05
N ILE A 103 -8.93 -7.97 -5.09
CA ILE A 103 -8.91 -6.51 -5.06
C ILE A 103 -9.83 -5.98 -3.96
N GLY A 104 -11.04 -6.52 -3.85
CA GLY A 104 -11.98 -6.12 -2.80
C GLY A 104 -11.43 -6.37 -1.40
N GLN A 105 -10.77 -7.49 -1.18
CA GLN A 105 -10.15 -7.81 0.11
C GLN A 105 -8.97 -6.88 0.43
N ILE A 106 -8.14 -6.58 -0.56
CA ILE A 106 -7.01 -5.65 -0.39
C ILE A 106 -7.54 -4.25 -0.04
N LEU A 107 -8.54 -3.76 -0.77
CA LEU A 107 -9.12 -2.44 -0.53
C LEU A 107 -9.78 -2.35 0.84
N ALA A 108 -10.46 -3.40 1.28
CA ALA A 108 -11.08 -3.45 2.60
C ALA A 108 -10.01 -3.36 3.70
N ALA A 109 -8.89 -4.04 3.53
CA ALA A 109 -7.78 -3.98 4.49
C ALA A 109 -7.17 -2.57 4.57
N ILE A 110 -7.01 -1.90 3.43
CA ILE A 110 -6.47 -0.54 3.36
C ILE A 110 -7.44 0.45 4.02
N GLY A 111 -8.72 0.35 3.73
CA GLY A 111 -9.73 1.27 4.23
C GLY A 111 -10.00 1.17 5.72
N SER A 112 -9.68 0.04 6.34
CA SER A 112 -9.87 -0.18 7.78
C SER A 112 -8.61 0.06 8.62
N HIS A 113 -7.55 0.51 7.96
CA HIS A 113 -6.26 0.75 8.59
C HIS A 113 -6.27 1.88 9.63
#